data_a9e7af76d2851a5c73ca33f58f6e6673
#
_entry.id   a9e7af76d2851a5c73ca33f58f6e6673
#
_cell.length_a   1.000
_cell.length_b   1.000
_cell.length_c   1.000
_cell.angle_alpha   90.00
_cell.angle_beta   90.00
_cell.angle_gamma   90.00
#
_symmetry.space_group_name_H-M   'P 1'
#
loop_
_entity.id
_entity.type
_entity.pdbx_description
1 polymer ?
#
loop_
_entity_poly.entity_id
_entity_poly.type
_entity_poly.pdbx_seq_one_letter_code
_entity_poly.pdbx_strand_id
1 'polypeptide(L)'
;MEIRKLDRDSMKSEYGAFTQRLMPWPAINAPFQGAWCVIAPGGASSPHEHHEYEVFVAISGSAVLEADGERSPFTSGDVAFMPPGTYHTVINETDTDFQFYSVWWDAEMTERFAARHTAESATIGPAAS
;
A
#
# COMPACT_ATOMS: atom_id res chain seq x y z
N MET A 1 5.55 11.75 -20.95
CA MET A 1 5.01 11.62 -19.56
C MET A 1 3.56 11.17 -19.66
N GLU A 2 3.17 10.22 -18.83
CA GLU A 2 1.78 9.79 -18.73
C GLU A 2 1.31 9.99 -17.30
N ILE A 3 0.09 10.52 -17.18
CA ILE A 3 -0.54 10.77 -15.87
C ILE A 3 -1.89 10.08 -15.88
N ARG A 4 -2.12 9.22 -14.88
CA ARG A 4 -3.43 8.60 -14.67
C ARG A 4 -4.07 9.24 -13.46
N LYS A 5 -5.29 9.71 -13.64
CA LYS A 5 -6.08 10.26 -12.54
C LYS A 5 -6.93 9.18 -11.88
N LEU A 6 -7.11 9.31 -10.59
CA LEU A 6 -8.07 8.49 -9.86
C LEU A 6 -9.48 8.87 -10.32
N ASP A 7 -10.27 7.86 -10.70
CA ASP A 7 -11.69 8.00 -10.94
C ASP A 7 -12.47 7.20 -9.92
N ARG A 8 -12.97 7.89 -8.91
CA ARG A 8 -13.66 7.25 -7.77
C ARG A 8 -14.87 6.44 -8.22
N ASP A 9 -15.59 6.91 -9.24
CA ASP A 9 -16.82 6.25 -9.70
C ASP A 9 -16.55 4.97 -10.50
N SER A 10 -15.34 4.82 -11.06
CA SER A 10 -14.96 3.64 -11.83
C SER A 10 -14.11 2.64 -11.03
N MET A 11 -13.88 2.87 -9.75
CA MET A 11 -13.13 1.95 -8.91
C MET A 11 -13.87 0.63 -8.75
N LYS A 12 -13.11 -0.46 -8.69
CA LYS A 12 -13.65 -1.80 -8.48
C LYS A 12 -13.70 -2.12 -7.00
N SER A 13 -14.71 -2.88 -6.59
CA SER A 13 -14.78 -3.41 -5.23
C SER A 13 -13.92 -4.67 -5.13
N GLU A 14 -12.89 -4.62 -4.30
CA GLU A 14 -11.98 -5.74 -4.05
C GLU A 14 -11.65 -5.82 -2.56
N TYR A 15 -11.77 -6.98 -1.96
CA TYR A 15 -11.40 -7.22 -0.56
C TYR A 15 -11.98 -6.18 0.43
N GLY A 16 -13.23 -5.79 0.22
CA GLY A 16 -13.90 -4.82 1.10
C GLY A 16 -13.53 -3.37 0.86
N ALA A 17 -12.61 -3.08 -0.06
CA ALA A 17 -12.23 -1.74 -0.47
C ALA A 17 -12.69 -1.44 -1.88
N PHE A 18 -12.70 -0.18 -2.25
CA PHE A 18 -12.76 0.24 -3.64
C PHE A 18 -11.34 0.46 -4.13
N THR A 19 -10.99 -0.06 -5.30
CA THR A 19 -9.60 -0.04 -5.77
C THR A 19 -9.48 0.39 -7.22
N GLN A 20 -8.36 1.07 -7.50
CA GLN A 20 -7.87 1.29 -8.85
C GLN A 20 -6.43 0.79 -8.90
N ARG A 21 -6.22 -0.37 -9.54
CA ARG A 21 -4.89 -0.96 -9.61
C ARG A 21 -3.97 -0.15 -10.53
N LEU A 22 -2.69 -0.16 -10.19
CA LEU A 22 -1.65 0.45 -11.01
C LEU A 22 -1.56 -0.23 -12.39
N MET A 23 -1.50 -1.55 -12.41
CA MET A 23 -1.45 -2.33 -13.64
C MET A 23 -2.73 -3.13 -13.84
N PRO A 24 -3.21 -3.32 -15.07
CA PRO A 24 -2.51 -3.02 -16.33
C PRO A 24 -2.48 -1.54 -16.69
N TRP A 25 -1.33 -1.08 -17.04
CA TRP A 25 -1.08 0.23 -17.63
C TRP A 25 0.05 0.03 -18.65
N PRO A 26 -0.23 0.07 -19.97
CA PRO A 26 0.74 -0.37 -20.97
C PRO A 26 2.10 0.32 -20.93
N ALA A 27 2.17 1.55 -20.42
CA ALA A 27 3.41 2.29 -20.29
C ALA A 27 4.28 1.80 -19.12
N ILE A 28 3.71 1.03 -18.20
CA ILE A 28 4.41 0.60 -16.99
C ILE A 28 4.78 -0.87 -17.06
N ASN A 29 6.06 -1.14 -16.87
CA ASN A 29 6.59 -2.47 -16.65
C ASN A 29 7.40 -2.43 -15.35
N ALA A 30 6.77 -2.75 -14.24
CA ALA A 30 7.36 -2.64 -12.91
C ALA A 30 7.36 -4.00 -12.21
N PRO A 31 8.36 -4.27 -11.35
CA PRO A 31 8.44 -5.52 -10.59
C PRO A 31 7.55 -5.52 -9.35
N PHE A 32 6.51 -4.70 -9.33
CA PHE A 32 5.55 -4.61 -8.23
C PHE A 32 4.17 -4.30 -8.78
N GLN A 33 3.14 -4.54 -7.98
CA GLN A 33 1.79 -4.07 -8.24
C GLN A 33 1.42 -3.01 -7.22
N GLY A 34 0.50 -2.14 -7.57
CA GLY A 34 -0.03 -1.13 -6.67
C GLY A 34 -1.51 -0.94 -6.87
N ALA A 35 -2.13 -0.25 -5.92
CA ALA A 35 -3.53 0.11 -6.00
C ALA A 35 -3.85 1.34 -5.17
N TRP A 36 -4.61 2.24 -5.73
CA TRP A 36 -5.31 3.25 -4.96
C TRP A 36 -6.51 2.60 -4.31
N CYS A 37 -6.61 2.72 -2.98
CA CYS A 37 -7.64 2.06 -2.19
C CYS A 37 -8.46 3.10 -1.42
N VAL A 38 -9.77 2.86 -1.37
CA VAL A 38 -10.69 3.67 -0.57
C VAL A 38 -11.52 2.74 0.31
N ILE A 39 -11.52 2.99 1.60
CA ILE A 39 -12.42 2.34 2.56
C ILE A 39 -13.53 3.33 2.89
N ALA A 40 -14.76 2.97 2.57
CA ALA A 40 -15.94 3.79 2.85
C ALA A 40 -16.15 3.98 4.36
N PRO A 41 -16.88 5.02 4.77
CA PRO A 41 -17.22 5.22 6.18
C PRO A 41 -17.85 3.97 6.81
N GLY A 42 -17.33 3.55 7.96
CA GLY A 42 -17.80 2.37 8.66
C GLY A 42 -17.38 1.03 8.03
N GLY A 43 -16.62 1.07 6.95
CA GLY A 43 -16.16 -0.13 6.25
C GLY A 43 -14.82 -0.64 6.75
N ALA A 44 -14.43 -1.80 6.23
CA ALA A 44 -13.13 -2.39 6.51
C ALA A 44 -12.69 -3.23 5.32
N SER A 45 -11.38 -3.30 5.08
CA SER A 45 -10.86 -4.26 4.13
C SER A 45 -11.01 -5.68 4.70
N SER A 46 -11.18 -6.66 3.81
CA SER A 46 -11.28 -8.07 4.25
C SER A 46 -9.96 -8.49 4.89
N PRO A 47 -9.97 -9.00 6.12
CA PRO A 47 -8.75 -9.47 6.76
C PRO A 47 -8.12 -10.60 5.96
N HIS A 48 -6.83 -10.50 5.67
CA HIS A 48 -6.11 -11.53 4.91
C HIS A 48 -4.61 -11.45 5.15
N GLU A 49 -3.91 -12.48 4.73
CA GLU A 49 -2.46 -12.53 4.66
C GLU A 49 -2.04 -13.02 3.28
N HIS A 50 -0.83 -12.67 2.87
CA HIS A 50 -0.26 -13.12 1.61
C HIS A 50 1.26 -13.23 1.70
N HIS A 51 1.85 -13.87 0.70
CA HIS A 51 3.29 -14.13 0.67
C HIS A 51 4.13 -12.93 0.21
N GLU A 52 3.48 -11.90 -0.32
CA GLU A 52 4.18 -10.70 -0.77
C GLU A 52 4.46 -9.76 0.40
N TYR A 53 5.50 -8.94 0.23
CA TYR A 53 5.69 -7.73 1.02
C TYR A 53 4.66 -6.69 0.60
N GLU A 54 4.22 -5.87 1.54
CA GLU A 54 3.28 -4.80 1.24
C GLU A 54 3.60 -3.53 2.03
N VAL A 55 3.39 -2.38 1.37
CA VAL A 55 3.47 -1.06 1.99
C VAL A 55 2.15 -0.35 1.73
N PHE A 56 1.59 0.24 2.78
CA PHE A 56 0.45 1.16 2.68
C PHE A 56 0.92 2.58 2.96
N VAL A 57 0.51 3.50 2.10
CA VAL A 57 0.73 4.94 2.30
C VAL A 57 -0.63 5.59 2.54
N ALA A 58 -0.87 6.10 3.74
CA ALA A 58 -2.12 6.79 4.07
C ALA A 58 -2.14 8.16 3.40
N ILE A 59 -3.14 8.40 2.57
CA ILE A 59 -3.27 9.61 1.76
C ILE A 59 -4.19 10.62 2.44
N SER A 60 -5.41 10.21 2.77
CA SER A 60 -6.39 11.11 3.40
C SER A 60 -7.33 10.37 4.34
N GLY A 61 -7.72 11.05 5.39
CA GLY A 61 -8.61 10.50 6.39
C GLY A 61 -7.87 9.82 7.54
N SER A 62 -8.62 9.10 8.35
CA SER A 62 -8.11 8.35 9.49
C SER A 62 -8.71 6.96 9.52
N ALA A 63 -7.88 5.98 9.86
CA ALA A 63 -8.30 4.60 9.99
C ALA A 63 -7.59 3.94 11.16
N VAL A 64 -7.95 2.70 11.42
CA VAL A 64 -7.21 1.81 12.32
C VAL A 64 -6.65 0.69 11.46
N LEU A 65 -5.35 0.48 11.54
CA LEU A 65 -4.69 -0.67 10.95
C LEU A 65 -4.54 -1.75 12.01
N GLU A 66 -5.07 -2.93 11.72
CA GLU A 66 -4.94 -4.09 12.59
C GLU A 66 -4.05 -5.10 11.89
N ALA A 67 -2.97 -5.50 12.55
CA ALA A 67 -1.98 -6.41 11.98
C ALA A 67 -1.53 -7.39 13.07
N ASP A 68 -1.73 -8.70 12.83
CA ASP A 68 -1.38 -9.77 13.77
C ASP A 68 -1.88 -9.50 15.19
N GLY A 69 -3.10 -8.97 15.32
CA GLY A 69 -3.74 -8.66 16.59
C GLY A 69 -3.37 -7.32 17.22
N GLU A 70 -2.40 -6.61 16.67
CA GLU A 70 -2.09 -5.25 17.11
C GLU A 70 -2.95 -4.24 16.37
N ARG A 71 -3.43 -3.23 17.07
CA ARG A 71 -4.20 -2.13 16.50
C ARG A 71 -3.40 -0.84 16.62
N SER A 72 -3.36 -0.07 15.54
CA SER A 72 -2.67 1.21 15.52
C SER A 72 -3.49 2.23 14.73
N PRO A 73 -3.55 3.49 15.17
CA PRO A 73 -4.04 4.56 14.31
C PRO A 73 -3.22 4.60 13.02
N PHE A 74 -3.91 4.84 11.92
CA PHE A 74 -3.29 4.94 10.60
C PHE A 74 -3.92 6.11 9.88
N THR A 75 -3.18 7.22 9.80
CA THR A 75 -3.72 8.50 9.35
C THR A 75 -2.87 9.10 8.25
N SER A 76 -3.40 10.10 7.56
CA SER A 76 -2.75 10.79 6.46
C SER A 76 -1.28 11.09 6.76
N GLY A 77 -0.41 10.66 5.86
CA GLY A 77 1.04 10.82 5.99
C GLY A 77 1.76 9.62 6.60
N ASP A 78 1.03 8.65 7.15
CA ASP A 78 1.66 7.44 7.69
C ASP A 78 2.00 6.45 6.58
N VAL A 79 3.08 5.72 6.79
CA VAL A 79 3.49 4.60 5.95
C VAL A 79 3.59 3.35 6.81
N ALA A 80 2.88 2.30 6.45
CA ALA A 80 2.90 1.03 7.15
C ALA A 80 3.55 -0.04 6.29
N PHE A 81 4.39 -0.85 6.90
CA PHE A 81 5.03 -1.98 6.24
C PHE A 81 4.52 -3.29 6.84
N MET A 82 4.03 -4.18 5.97
CA MET A 82 3.60 -5.53 6.34
C MET A 82 4.55 -6.55 5.72
N PRO A 83 5.35 -7.26 6.54
CA PRO A 83 6.11 -8.42 6.06
C PRO A 83 5.19 -9.52 5.53
N PRO A 84 5.71 -10.45 4.71
CA PRO A 84 4.93 -11.61 4.26
C PRO A 84 4.29 -12.37 5.42
N GLY A 85 3.06 -12.81 5.21
CA GLY A 85 2.33 -13.58 6.22
C GLY A 85 1.69 -12.75 7.33
N THR A 86 1.75 -11.43 7.27
CA THR A 86 1.08 -10.56 8.23
C THR A 86 -0.42 -10.54 7.97
N TYR A 87 -1.20 -11.02 8.92
CA TYR A 87 -2.66 -10.99 8.83
C TYR A 87 -3.15 -9.59 9.19
N HIS A 88 -3.75 -8.88 8.23
CA HIS A 88 -4.04 -7.46 8.39
C HIS A 88 -5.39 -7.05 7.81
N THR A 89 -5.91 -5.94 8.34
CA THR A 89 -7.11 -5.27 7.86
C THR A 89 -7.04 -3.78 8.17
N VAL A 90 -7.62 -2.97 7.28
CA VAL A 90 -7.78 -1.52 7.47
C VAL A 90 -9.23 -1.25 7.81
N ILE A 91 -9.48 -0.59 8.93
CA ILE A 91 -10.82 -0.36 9.46
C ILE A 91 -11.07 1.15 9.50
N ASN A 92 -12.13 1.58 8.83
CA ASN A 92 -12.54 2.99 8.84
C ASN A 92 -13.73 3.17 9.81
N GLU A 93 -13.44 3.65 11.01
CA GLU A 93 -14.45 3.92 12.04
C GLU A 93 -14.97 5.37 11.98
N THR A 94 -14.63 6.11 10.93
CA THR A 94 -15.02 7.51 10.75
C THR A 94 -16.22 7.65 9.81
N ASP A 95 -16.69 8.88 9.64
CA ASP A 95 -17.81 9.20 8.74
C ASP A 95 -17.37 9.74 7.37
N THR A 96 -16.08 9.69 7.07
CA THR A 96 -15.51 10.10 5.79
C THR A 96 -14.70 8.96 5.18
N ASP A 97 -14.48 9.00 3.86
CA ASP A 97 -13.63 8.03 3.17
C ASP A 97 -12.20 8.04 3.74
N PHE A 98 -11.61 6.86 3.87
CA PHE A 98 -10.19 6.72 4.11
C PHE A 98 -9.51 6.29 2.81
N GLN A 99 -8.47 7.02 2.40
CA GLN A 99 -7.75 6.72 1.16
C GLN A 99 -6.30 6.38 1.47
N PHE A 100 -5.83 5.31 0.86
CA PHE A 100 -4.43 4.91 0.95
C PHE A 100 -3.96 4.30 -0.36
N TYR A 101 -2.63 4.28 -0.57
CA TYR A 101 -2.03 3.60 -1.70
C TYR A 101 -1.32 2.35 -1.20
N SER A 102 -1.61 1.22 -1.81
CA SER A 102 -0.98 -0.06 -1.52
C SER A 102 0.04 -0.39 -2.61
N VAL A 103 1.21 -0.88 -2.21
CA VAL A 103 2.23 -1.41 -3.12
C VAL A 103 2.69 -2.76 -2.58
N TRP A 104 2.68 -3.78 -3.43
CA TRP A 104 3.12 -5.13 -3.02
C TRP A 104 4.02 -5.77 -4.05
N TRP A 105 4.91 -6.64 -3.58
CA TRP A 105 5.93 -7.27 -4.41
C TRP A 105 6.42 -8.58 -3.81
N ASP A 106 7.07 -9.40 -4.66
CA ASP A 106 7.63 -10.69 -4.27
C ASP A 106 8.88 -10.56 -3.40
N ALA A 107 9.03 -11.48 -2.45
CA ALA A 107 10.23 -11.57 -1.60
C ALA A 107 11.51 -11.77 -2.42
N GLU A 108 11.44 -12.55 -3.50
CA GLU A 108 12.60 -12.79 -4.38
C GLU A 108 13.10 -11.49 -5.03
N MET A 109 12.20 -10.64 -5.46
CA MET A 109 12.56 -9.33 -6.01
C MET A 109 13.17 -8.42 -4.95
N THR A 110 12.72 -8.56 -3.71
CA THR A 110 13.22 -7.78 -2.59
C THR A 110 14.71 -7.98 -2.37
N GLU A 111 15.17 -9.22 -2.37
CA GLU A 111 16.58 -9.54 -2.12
C GLU A 111 17.48 -8.90 -3.16
N ARG A 112 17.11 -8.99 -4.44
CA ARG A 112 17.89 -8.40 -5.54
C ARG A 112 17.93 -6.87 -5.45
N PHE A 113 16.79 -6.28 -5.14
CA PHE A 113 16.67 -4.83 -5.07
C PHE A 113 17.39 -4.28 -3.84
N ALA A 114 17.26 -4.94 -2.69
CA ALA A 114 17.94 -4.55 -1.44
C ALA A 114 19.46 -4.62 -1.59
N ALA A 115 19.99 -5.66 -2.23
CA ALA A 115 21.42 -5.78 -2.47
C ALA A 115 21.96 -4.63 -3.33
N ARG A 116 21.20 -4.24 -4.38
CA ARG A 116 21.56 -3.10 -5.24
C ARG A 116 21.53 -1.78 -4.46
N HIS A 117 20.49 -1.54 -3.68
CA HIS A 117 20.36 -0.32 -2.89
C HIS A 117 21.43 -0.20 -1.82
N THR A 118 21.82 -1.28 -1.20
CA THR A 118 22.91 -1.29 -0.23
C THR A 118 24.23 -0.86 -0.90
N ALA A 119 24.50 -1.39 -2.09
CA ALA A 119 25.69 -1.03 -2.87
C ALA A 119 25.67 0.46 -3.28
N GLU A 120 24.53 0.95 -3.73
CA GLU A 120 24.35 2.36 -4.10
C GLU A 120 24.56 3.28 -2.91
N SER A 121 23.99 2.96 -1.76
CA SER A 121 24.14 3.74 -0.53
C SER A 121 25.60 3.79 -0.08
N ALA A 122 26.33 2.70 -0.18
CA ALA A 122 27.75 2.64 0.16
C ALA A 122 28.59 3.51 -0.80
N THR A 123 28.20 3.59 -2.07
CA THR A 123 28.89 4.40 -3.09
C THR A 123 28.61 5.88 -2.93
N ILE A 124 27.36 6.23 -2.62
CA ILE A 124 26.93 7.63 -2.52
C ILE A 124 27.36 8.25 -1.17
N GLY A 125 27.54 7.42 -0.15
CA GLY A 125 27.81 7.85 1.20
C GLY A 125 26.54 8.26 1.96
N PRO A 126 26.69 8.80 3.18
CA PRO A 126 25.53 9.19 3.97
C PRO A 126 24.74 10.29 3.29
N ALA A 127 23.41 10.21 3.36
CA ALA A 127 22.55 11.23 2.81
C ALA A 127 22.79 12.57 3.50
N ALA A 128 22.86 13.65 2.70
CA ALA A 128 22.85 14.99 3.23
C ALA A 128 21.49 15.26 3.87
N SER A 129 21.50 15.57 5.13
CA SER A 129 20.30 15.90 5.88
C SER A 129 19.91 17.36 5.70
#